data_29ed6b0b51229a48d9e54eaa7bd8e40d
#
_entry.id   29ed6b0b51229a48d9e54eaa7bd8e40d
#
_cell.length_a   1.000
_cell.length_b   1.000
_cell.length_c   1.000
_cell.angle_alpha   90.00
_cell.angle_beta   90.00
_cell.angle_gamma   90.00
#
_symmetry.space_group_name_H-M   'P 1'
#
loop_
_entity.id
_entity.type
_entity.pdbx_description
1 polymer ?
#
loop_
_entity_poly.entity_id
_entity_poly.type
_entity_poly.pdbx_seq_one_letter_code
_entity_poly.pdbx_strand_id
1 'polypeptide(L)'
;MKKIISLVTSIFIALIFYGQNANPSVDFSEGNGTLYSSLNQQGQIFFNAYYGLPNTLSPGIDLNDNLSLPLKSNEKIQSTGPLGLLISYMISEDIGIGLDFNYSSCNKSFDYVNSLDIDSTSYNMDASRTIIRVMARVDYHLHINDKLEGYIGIGAGYRDPNNNYSSTDSLYTELMNIEENNFAFRLSGGLNIFVTDQIGINSEFGIGGGGLVRLGLFYKVM
;
A
#
# COMPACT_ATOMS: atom_id res chain seq x y z
N MET A 1 -17.10 3.57 -9.92
CA MET A 1 -16.62 3.15 -8.59
C MET A 1 -17.57 2.23 -7.84
N LYS A 2 -18.82 2.63 -7.49
CA LYS A 2 -19.75 1.78 -6.69
C LYS A 2 -19.94 0.35 -7.26
N LYS A 3 -20.05 0.18 -8.58
CA LYS A 3 -20.24 -1.13 -9.23
C LYS A 3 -19.00 -2.05 -9.13
N ILE A 4 -17.79 -1.48 -9.19
CA ILE A 4 -16.54 -2.24 -9.06
C ILE A 4 -16.36 -2.71 -7.62
N ILE A 5 -16.60 -1.84 -6.63
CA ILE A 5 -16.56 -2.18 -5.22
C ILE A 5 -17.55 -3.31 -4.90
N SER A 6 -18.79 -3.21 -5.40
CA SER A 6 -19.80 -4.25 -5.22
C SER A 6 -19.38 -5.59 -5.82
N LEU A 7 -18.80 -5.60 -7.03
CA LEU A 7 -18.32 -6.82 -7.68
C LEU A 7 -17.18 -7.48 -6.89
N VAL A 8 -16.19 -6.69 -6.47
CA VAL A 8 -15.03 -7.17 -5.68
C VAL A 8 -15.51 -7.74 -4.33
N THR A 9 -16.41 -7.03 -3.65
CA THR A 9 -17.00 -7.50 -2.39
C THR A 9 -17.77 -8.81 -2.57
N SER A 10 -18.55 -8.95 -3.65
CA SER A 10 -19.30 -10.18 -3.94
C SER A 10 -18.40 -11.37 -4.23
N ILE A 11 -17.30 -11.16 -4.97
CA ILE A 11 -16.30 -12.21 -5.24
C ILE A 11 -15.64 -12.64 -3.93
N PHE A 12 -15.28 -11.70 -3.07
CA PHE A 12 -14.64 -11.99 -1.79
C PHE A 12 -15.56 -12.77 -0.84
N ILE A 13 -16.83 -12.38 -0.75
CA ILE A 13 -17.84 -13.10 0.03
C ILE A 13 -18.03 -14.52 -0.51
N ALA A 14 -18.11 -14.70 -1.83
CA ALA A 14 -18.23 -16.02 -2.45
C ALA A 14 -17.02 -16.94 -2.15
N LEU A 15 -15.79 -16.38 -2.16
CA LEU A 15 -14.57 -17.11 -1.81
C LEU A 15 -14.56 -17.54 -0.34
N ILE A 16 -15.02 -16.69 0.59
CA ILE A 16 -15.15 -17.04 2.02
C ILE A 16 -16.12 -18.21 2.20
N PHE A 17 -17.30 -18.18 1.56
CA PHE A 17 -18.29 -19.26 1.67
C PHE A 17 -17.82 -20.54 1.00
N TYR A 18 -17.04 -20.45 -0.09
CA TYR A 18 -16.48 -21.63 -0.76
C TYR A 18 -15.39 -22.30 0.09
N GLY A 19 -14.54 -21.51 0.75
CA GLY A 19 -13.47 -22.00 1.62
C GLY A 19 -13.99 -22.73 2.88
N GLN A 20 -15.13 -22.30 3.43
CA GLN A 20 -15.72 -22.96 4.62
C GLN A 20 -16.28 -24.36 4.35
N ASN A 21 -16.56 -24.72 3.09
CA ASN A 21 -17.05 -26.03 2.70
C ASN A 21 -15.94 -27.00 2.29
N ALA A 22 -14.70 -26.58 2.19
CA ALA A 22 -13.54 -27.43 1.97
C ALA A 22 -13.14 -28.07 3.31
N ASN A 23 -13.75 -29.21 3.66
CA ASN A 23 -13.29 -30.02 4.79
C ASN A 23 -11.86 -30.49 4.50
N PRO A 24 -10.86 -30.13 5.32
CA PRO A 24 -9.56 -30.76 5.21
C PRO A 24 -9.72 -32.24 5.61
N SER A 25 -9.62 -33.15 4.66
CA SER A 25 -9.42 -34.57 4.96
C SER A 25 -8.02 -34.71 5.56
N VAL A 26 -7.95 -34.80 6.87
CA VAL A 26 -6.70 -35.11 7.59
C VAL A 26 -6.41 -36.59 7.32
N ASP A 27 -5.53 -36.87 6.38
CA ASP A 27 -5.01 -38.19 6.12
C ASP A 27 -3.83 -38.45 7.06
N PHE A 28 -4.07 -39.15 8.17
CA PHE A 28 -3.03 -39.63 9.08
C PHE A 28 -2.35 -40.87 8.50
N SER A 29 -1.52 -40.72 7.48
CA SER A 29 -0.59 -41.77 7.10
C SER A 29 0.66 -41.67 8.00
N GLU A 30 0.82 -42.63 8.90
CA GLU A 30 2.00 -42.84 9.74
C GLU A 30 3.27 -43.00 8.86
N GLY A 31 4.02 -41.92 8.76
CA GLY A 31 5.39 -41.93 8.23
C GLY A 31 6.26 -41.10 9.14
N ASN A 32 7.36 -41.69 9.65
CA ASN A 32 8.39 -41.09 10.50
C ASN A 32 9.10 -39.90 9.79
N GLY A 33 8.39 -38.82 9.51
CA GLY A 33 8.88 -37.53 9.11
C GLY A 33 8.40 -36.53 10.16
N THR A 34 9.30 -35.69 10.67
CA THR A 34 8.92 -34.54 11.46
C THR A 34 7.83 -33.76 10.69
N LEU A 35 6.59 -33.91 11.14
CA LEU A 35 5.46 -33.13 10.63
C LEU A 35 5.72 -31.66 10.98
N TYR A 36 6.36 -30.94 10.09
CA TYR A 36 6.26 -29.49 10.07
C TYR A 36 4.80 -29.20 9.72
N SER A 37 3.98 -28.87 10.73
CA SER A 37 2.67 -28.33 10.43
C SER A 37 2.91 -27.02 9.66
N SER A 38 2.45 -26.97 8.42
CA SER A 38 2.58 -25.74 7.63
C SER A 38 1.96 -24.61 8.42
N LEU A 39 2.69 -23.48 8.56
CA LEU A 39 2.19 -22.29 9.25
C LEU A 39 0.87 -21.81 8.62
N ASN A 40 0.70 -22.10 7.34
CA ASN A 40 -0.47 -21.76 6.57
C ASN A 40 -1.23 -23.00 6.14
N GLN A 41 -2.53 -22.91 6.16
CA GLN A 41 -3.45 -23.92 5.66
C GLN A 41 -4.41 -23.29 4.66
N GLN A 42 -4.83 -24.07 3.70
CA GLN A 42 -5.88 -23.66 2.78
C GLN A 42 -7.14 -23.22 3.56
N GLY A 43 -7.74 -22.11 3.16
CA GLY A 43 -8.94 -21.56 3.79
C GLY A 43 -8.68 -20.52 4.88
N GLN A 44 -7.45 -20.34 5.32
CA GLN A 44 -7.12 -19.31 6.32
C GLN A 44 -7.19 -17.90 5.74
N ILE A 45 -7.55 -16.94 6.59
CA ILE A 45 -7.63 -15.52 6.26
C ILE A 45 -6.63 -14.75 7.13
N PHE A 46 -5.86 -13.89 6.49
CA PHE A 46 -4.95 -12.96 7.15
C PHE A 46 -5.47 -11.54 7.03
N PHE A 47 -5.43 -10.82 8.15
CA PHE A 47 -5.64 -9.38 8.23
C PHE A 47 -4.32 -8.74 8.64
N ASN A 48 -3.71 -7.96 7.78
CA ASN A 48 -2.44 -7.29 8.05
C ASN A 48 -2.62 -5.78 7.98
N ALA A 49 -2.55 -5.11 9.14
CA ALA A 49 -2.51 -3.65 9.22
C ALA A 49 -1.05 -3.18 9.23
N TYR A 50 -0.70 -2.27 8.35
CA TYR A 50 0.70 -1.88 8.15
C TYR A 50 0.89 -0.37 7.98
N TYR A 51 2.13 0.07 8.23
CA TYR A 51 2.62 1.40 7.94
C TYR A 51 3.85 1.31 7.02
N GLY A 52 3.86 2.09 5.95
CA GLY A 52 4.94 2.10 4.95
C GLY A 52 5.91 3.27 5.11
N LEU A 53 7.18 3.02 4.81
CA LEU A 53 8.28 3.99 4.87
C LEU A 53 9.21 3.84 3.65
N PRO A 54 9.87 4.89 3.16
CA PRO A 54 9.46 6.28 3.30
C PRO A 54 8.14 6.50 2.57
N ASN A 55 7.44 7.57 2.93
CA ASN A 55 6.37 8.04 2.07
C ASN A 55 7.00 8.62 0.80
N THR A 56 7.11 7.81 -0.24
CA THR A 56 7.66 8.22 -1.55
C THR A 56 6.72 9.14 -2.33
N LEU A 57 5.61 9.53 -1.72
CA LEU A 57 4.82 10.66 -2.14
C LEU A 57 5.49 11.97 -1.69
N SER A 58 6.72 12.18 -2.07
CA SER A 58 7.07 13.56 -2.34
C SER A 58 5.97 14.05 -3.30
N PRO A 59 5.22 15.09 -2.99
CA PRO A 59 4.35 15.65 -4.00
C PRO A 59 5.24 15.79 -5.23
N GLY A 60 4.84 15.22 -6.36
CA GLY A 60 5.53 15.39 -7.63
C GLY A 60 5.53 16.86 -8.09
N ILE A 61 5.50 17.73 -7.13
CA ILE A 61 5.80 19.14 -7.23
C ILE A 61 7.32 19.27 -7.13
N ASP A 62 8.03 18.56 -7.98
CA ASP A 62 9.29 19.06 -8.50
C ASP A 62 8.93 20.13 -9.52
N LEU A 63 8.36 21.23 -8.97
CA LEU A 63 8.19 22.49 -9.69
C LEU A 63 9.52 23.04 -10.22
N ASN A 64 10.63 22.37 -9.89
CA ASN A 64 11.95 22.76 -10.33
C ASN A 64 12.25 22.43 -11.77
N ASP A 65 11.63 21.40 -12.36
CA ASP A 65 12.08 20.93 -13.68
C ASP A 65 11.41 21.65 -14.86
N ASN A 66 10.25 22.29 -14.64
CA ASN A 66 9.54 23.00 -15.73
C ASN A 66 9.27 24.49 -15.46
N LEU A 67 9.39 24.93 -14.23
CA LEU A 67 9.25 26.35 -13.88
C LEU A 67 10.51 26.74 -13.12
N SER A 68 11.30 27.61 -13.70
CA SER A 68 12.44 28.28 -13.06
C SER A 68 11.95 29.17 -11.92
N LEU A 69 11.44 28.56 -10.84
CA LEU A 69 11.04 29.30 -9.64
C LEU A 69 12.31 29.71 -8.90
N PRO A 70 12.67 30.97 -8.91
CA PRO A 70 13.83 31.45 -8.17
C PRO A 70 13.49 31.50 -6.70
N LEU A 71 14.36 31.00 -5.86
CA LEU A 71 14.37 31.11 -4.40
C LEU A 71 13.09 30.66 -3.68
N LYS A 72 13.08 29.40 -3.31
CA LYS A 72 12.14 28.87 -2.32
C LYS A 72 12.66 29.15 -0.92
N SER A 73 11.79 29.61 -0.02
CA SER A 73 12.07 29.80 1.40
C SER A 73 10.95 29.18 2.24
N ASN A 74 11.20 28.96 3.52
CA ASN A 74 10.23 28.49 4.52
C ASN A 74 9.53 27.16 4.17
N GLU A 75 10.22 26.26 3.50
CA GLU A 75 9.64 24.98 3.09
C GLU A 75 9.27 24.12 4.30
N LYS A 76 7.99 23.69 4.36
CA LYS A 76 7.44 22.77 5.36
C LYS A 76 6.82 21.60 4.64
N ILE A 77 7.25 20.38 5.00
CA ILE A 77 6.70 19.13 4.47
C ILE A 77 6.12 18.32 5.62
N GLN A 78 4.85 17.98 5.49
CA GLN A 78 4.15 17.07 6.39
C GLN A 78 3.66 15.89 5.58
N SER A 79 4.13 14.68 5.89
CA SER A 79 3.70 13.50 5.19
C SER A 79 3.22 12.43 6.16
N THR A 80 2.08 11.82 5.84
CA THR A 80 1.62 10.59 6.46
C THR A 80 1.99 9.45 5.54
N GLY A 81 2.80 8.51 6.04
CA GLY A 81 3.26 7.35 5.28
C GLY A 81 2.09 6.49 4.83
N PRO A 82 2.27 5.58 3.87
CA PRO A 82 1.19 4.69 3.52
C PRO A 82 0.72 3.91 4.75
N LEU A 83 -0.52 4.18 5.17
CA LEU A 83 -1.24 3.38 6.16
C LEU A 83 -2.15 2.44 5.39
N GLY A 84 -2.10 1.14 5.66
CA GLY A 84 -2.85 0.19 4.87
C GLY A 84 -3.36 -1.03 5.63
N LEU A 85 -4.23 -1.75 4.94
CA LEU A 85 -4.81 -3.01 5.34
C LEU A 85 -4.73 -3.99 4.17
N LEU A 86 -4.05 -5.11 4.38
CA LEU A 86 -4.04 -6.23 3.46
C LEU A 86 -4.92 -7.35 4.06
N ILE A 87 -5.88 -7.82 3.27
CA ILE A 87 -6.71 -8.98 3.60
C ILE A 87 -6.35 -10.06 2.59
N SER A 88 -5.83 -11.19 3.05
CA SER A 88 -5.40 -12.31 2.21
C SER A 88 -6.14 -13.58 2.58
N TYR A 89 -6.45 -14.40 1.59
CA TYR A 89 -7.05 -15.72 1.71
C TYR A 89 -6.10 -16.76 1.11
N MET A 90 -5.81 -17.80 1.87
CA MET A 90 -4.94 -18.90 1.43
C MET A 90 -5.72 -19.88 0.55
N ILE A 91 -5.42 -19.90 -0.75
CA ILE A 91 -6.01 -20.85 -1.71
C ILE A 91 -5.29 -22.19 -1.71
N SER A 92 -4.06 -22.22 -1.22
CA SER A 92 -3.26 -23.41 -0.89
C SER A 92 -2.35 -23.10 0.29
N GLU A 93 -1.53 -24.03 0.72
CA GLU A 93 -0.54 -23.80 1.79
C GLU A 93 0.50 -22.73 1.42
N ASP A 94 0.80 -22.59 0.12
CA ASP A 94 1.86 -21.69 -0.37
C ASP A 94 1.32 -20.48 -1.12
N ILE A 95 0.03 -20.44 -1.49
CA ILE A 95 -0.50 -19.36 -2.33
C ILE A 95 -1.64 -18.63 -1.62
N GLY A 96 -1.44 -17.35 -1.42
CA GLY A 96 -2.43 -16.41 -0.95
C GLY A 96 -2.92 -15.47 -2.05
N ILE A 97 -4.20 -15.12 -2.03
CA ILE A 97 -4.79 -14.06 -2.84
C ILE A 97 -5.38 -13.02 -1.91
N GLY A 98 -5.28 -11.74 -2.25
CA GLY A 98 -5.71 -10.70 -1.32
C GLY A 98 -6.12 -9.39 -1.95
N LEU A 99 -6.57 -8.49 -1.09
CA LEU A 99 -6.86 -7.09 -1.40
C LEU A 99 -6.04 -6.20 -0.48
N ASP A 100 -5.27 -5.31 -1.09
CA ASP A 100 -4.42 -4.34 -0.42
C ASP A 100 -5.03 -2.94 -0.56
N PHE A 101 -5.42 -2.35 0.56
CA PHE A 101 -5.94 -0.99 0.66
C PHE A 101 -4.90 -0.13 1.34
N ASN A 102 -4.53 1.01 0.74
CA ASN A 102 -3.66 1.95 1.42
C ASN A 102 -4.00 3.41 1.11
N TYR A 103 -3.72 4.23 2.11
CA TYR A 103 -3.88 5.67 2.12
C TYR A 103 -2.55 6.34 2.39
N SER A 104 -2.23 7.38 1.65
CA SER A 104 -1.05 8.22 1.87
C SER A 104 -1.40 9.67 1.62
N SER A 105 -0.83 10.57 2.41
CA SER A 105 -0.96 12.01 2.16
C SER A 105 0.37 12.74 2.35
N CYS A 106 0.52 13.83 1.62
CA CYS A 106 1.66 14.73 1.75
C CYS A 106 1.18 16.16 1.53
N ASN A 107 1.52 17.04 2.47
CA ASN A 107 1.28 18.47 2.39
C ASN A 107 2.62 19.17 2.32
N LYS A 108 2.77 20.09 1.39
CA LYS A 108 3.96 20.92 1.20
C LYS A 108 3.56 22.37 1.15
N SER A 109 4.18 23.20 1.98
CA SER A 109 4.00 24.66 2.00
C SER A 109 5.34 25.31 1.84
N PHE A 110 5.44 26.33 1.00
CA PHE A 110 6.66 27.12 0.81
C PHE A 110 6.34 28.51 0.26
N ASP A 111 7.26 29.44 0.50
CA ASP A 111 7.23 30.77 -0.08
C ASP A 111 8.14 30.81 -1.30
N TYR A 112 7.70 31.49 -2.35
CA TYR A 112 8.50 31.71 -3.57
C TYR A 112 8.40 33.17 -4.04
N VAL A 113 9.41 33.61 -4.78
CA VAL A 113 9.43 34.92 -5.41
C VAL A 113 9.21 34.75 -6.91
N ASN A 114 8.23 35.42 -7.48
CA ASN A 114 8.00 35.39 -8.92
C ASN A 114 9.05 36.24 -9.64
N SER A 115 9.89 35.64 -10.47
CA SER A 115 10.96 36.36 -11.21
C SER A 115 10.45 37.33 -12.28
N LEU A 116 9.17 37.24 -12.61
CA LEU A 116 8.54 38.17 -13.55
C LEU A 116 8.00 39.43 -12.85
N ASP A 117 8.00 39.42 -11.53
CA ASP A 117 7.48 40.52 -10.73
C ASP A 117 8.60 41.52 -10.41
N ILE A 118 8.45 42.73 -10.91
CA ILE A 118 9.46 43.82 -10.76
C ILE A 118 9.68 44.17 -9.27
N ASP A 119 8.65 43.95 -8.43
CA ASP A 119 8.64 44.28 -7.02
C ASP A 119 9.14 43.18 -6.09
N SER A 120 9.62 42.05 -6.62
CA SER A 120 10.12 40.90 -5.84
C SER A 120 9.14 40.42 -4.77
N THR A 121 7.84 40.43 -5.06
CA THR A 121 6.79 40.04 -4.10
C THR A 121 6.91 38.54 -3.77
N SER A 122 6.86 38.22 -2.49
CA SER A 122 6.86 36.85 -2.01
C SER A 122 5.43 36.28 -1.98
N TYR A 123 5.23 35.14 -2.60
CA TYR A 123 3.95 34.44 -2.65
C TYR A 123 4.04 33.15 -1.86
N ASN A 124 2.95 32.79 -1.18
CA ASN A 124 2.85 31.49 -0.49
C ASN A 124 2.19 30.47 -1.41
N MET A 125 2.70 29.25 -1.36
CA MET A 125 2.14 28.11 -2.06
C MET A 125 1.92 26.94 -1.11
N ASP A 126 0.70 26.45 -1.08
CA ASP A 126 0.29 25.23 -0.40
C ASP A 126 -0.09 24.17 -1.43
N ALA A 127 0.54 23.01 -1.32
CA ALA A 127 0.25 21.87 -2.16
C ALA A 127 -0.06 20.65 -1.29
N SER A 128 -1.21 20.06 -1.47
CA SER A 128 -1.59 18.83 -0.79
C SER A 128 -1.86 17.72 -1.79
N ARG A 129 -1.38 16.54 -1.46
CA ARG A 129 -1.60 15.34 -2.27
C ARG A 129 -2.04 14.20 -1.38
N THR A 130 -3.14 13.58 -1.78
CA THR A 130 -3.67 12.37 -1.13
C THR A 130 -3.81 11.29 -2.18
N ILE A 131 -3.39 10.07 -1.86
CA ILE A 131 -3.57 8.92 -2.74
C ILE A 131 -4.21 7.78 -1.96
N ILE A 132 -5.33 7.29 -2.49
CA ILE A 132 -5.97 6.05 -2.08
C ILE A 132 -5.62 4.99 -3.11
N ARG A 133 -5.23 3.78 -2.67
CA ARG A 133 -4.95 2.64 -3.55
C ARG A 133 -5.75 1.43 -3.13
N VAL A 134 -6.21 0.70 -4.14
CA VAL A 134 -6.85 -0.61 -3.99
C VAL A 134 -6.21 -1.54 -5.01
N MET A 135 -5.57 -2.59 -4.54
CA MET A 135 -4.85 -3.54 -5.39
C MET A 135 -5.29 -4.97 -5.07
N ALA A 136 -5.54 -5.76 -6.11
CA ALA A 136 -5.57 -7.21 -5.99
C ALA A 136 -4.12 -7.70 -5.87
N ARG A 137 -3.90 -8.71 -5.04
CA ARG A 137 -2.57 -9.22 -4.72
C ARG A 137 -2.54 -10.73 -4.76
N VAL A 138 -1.41 -11.28 -5.18
CA VAL A 138 -1.07 -12.70 -5.09
C VAL A 138 0.26 -12.81 -4.38
N ASP A 139 0.32 -13.64 -3.34
CA ASP A 139 1.52 -13.90 -2.55
C ASP A 139 1.87 -15.39 -2.63
N TYR A 140 3.16 -15.67 -2.85
CA TYR A 140 3.73 -17.00 -2.73
C TYR A 140 4.51 -17.10 -1.43
N HIS A 141 4.07 -17.99 -0.54
CA HIS A 141 4.60 -18.15 0.80
C HIS A 141 5.65 -19.26 0.84
N LEU A 142 6.73 -19.02 1.60
CA LEU A 142 7.86 -19.92 1.79
C LEU A 142 8.00 -20.22 3.27
N HIS A 143 7.70 -21.42 3.67
CA HIS A 143 7.91 -21.86 5.04
C HIS A 143 9.40 -21.94 5.36
N ILE A 144 9.86 -21.21 6.39
CA ILE A 144 11.26 -21.21 6.84
C ILE A 144 11.40 -22.05 8.11
N ASN A 145 10.56 -21.79 9.12
CA ASN A 145 10.45 -22.58 10.35
C ASN A 145 9.10 -22.29 11.03
N ASP A 146 8.83 -22.91 12.18
CA ASP A 146 7.54 -22.83 12.90
C ASP A 146 7.11 -21.42 13.32
N LYS A 147 8.00 -20.42 13.24
CA LYS A 147 7.70 -19.02 13.61
C LYS A 147 8.01 -18.01 12.54
N LEU A 148 8.62 -18.43 11.45
CA LEU A 148 9.09 -17.54 10.41
C LEU A 148 8.68 -18.06 9.04
N GLU A 149 8.03 -17.19 8.31
CA GLU A 149 7.61 -17.41 6.94
C GLU A 149 8.11 -16.27 6.05
N GLY A 150 8.69 -16.61 4.90
CA GLY A 150 9.00 -15.67 3.84
C GLY A 150 7.86 -15.65 2.82
N TYR A 151 7.74 -14.55 2.08
CA TYR A 151 6.83 -14.51 0.93
C TYR A 151 7.33 -13.56 -0.16
N ILE A 152 6.85 -13.80 -1.37
CA ILE A 152 7.01 -12.90 -2.52
C ILE A 152 5.60 -12.56 -3.01
N GLY A 153 5.33 -11.27 -3.22
CA GLY A 153 4.03 -10.80 -3.62
C GLY A 153 4.05 -9.89 -4.85
N ILE A 154 3.02 -10.03 -5.67
CA ILE A 154 2.73 -9.12 -6.78
C ILE A 154 1.31 -8.60 -6.64
N GLY A 155 1.14 -7.28 -6.83
CA GLY A 155 -0.17 -6.62 -6.78
C GLY A 155 -0.36 -5.66 -7.93
N ALA A 156 -1.60 -5.55 -8.39
CA ALA A 156 -2.01 -4.57 -9.39
C ALA A 156 -3.43 -4.06 -9.09
N GLY A 157 -3.70 -2.82 -9.45
CA GLY A 157 -4.99 -2.23 -9.16
C GLY A 157 -5.12 -0.77 -9.53
N TYR A 158 -5.92 -0.08 -8.79
CA TYR A 158 -6.29 1.30 -9.02
C TYR A 158 -5.74 2.21 -7.92
N ARG A 159 -5.29 3.39 -8.30
CA ARG A 159 -5.01 4.50 -7.41
C ARG A 159 -5.85 5.71 -7.78
N ASP A 160 -6.26 6.45 -6.77
CA ASP A 160 -7.03 7.69 -6.89
C ASP A 160 -6.20 8.84 -6.30
N PRO A 161 -5.40 9.54 -7.13
CA PRO A 161 -4.64 10.70 -6.70
C PRO A 161 -5.57 11.92 -6.63
N ASN A 162 -5.54 12.62 -5.50
CA ASN A 162 -6.22 13.90 -5.32
C ASN A 162 -5.18 14.96 -4.98
N ASN A 163 -4.98 15.89 -5.90
CA ASN A 163 -4.02 16.98 -5.77
C ASN A 163 -4.80 18.28 -5.60
N ASN A 164 -4.48 19.02 -4.54
CA ASN A 164 -5.02 20.35 -4.31
C ASN A 164 -3.86 21.33 -4.22
N TYR A 165 -3.95 22.40 -4.99
CA TYR A 165 -2.98 23.49 -5.02
C TYR A 165 -3.67 24.80 -4.67
N SER A 166 -3.04 25.58 -3.81
CA SER A 166 -3.48 26.93 -3.46
C SER A 166 -2.29 27.86 -3.47
N SER A 167 -2.40 28.97 -4.16
CA SER A 167 -1.36 30.00 -4.18
C SER A 167 -2.02 31.36 -3.99
N THR A 168 -1.29 32.30 -3.38
CA THR A 168 -1.66 33.72 -3.36
C THR A 168 -1.44 34.39 -4.71
N ASP A 169 -0.71 33.73 -5.64
CA ASP A 169 -0.55 34.14 -7.04
C ASP A 169 -1.56 33.39 -7.91
N SER A 170 -2.55 34.11 -8.46
CA SER A 170 -3.63 33.54 -9.26
C SER A 170 -3.18 32.94 -10.57
N LEU A 171 -2.02 33.36 -11.13
CA LEU A 171 -1.47 32.85 -12.40
C LEU A 171 -0.99 31.40 -12.30
N TYR A 172 -0.55 30.95 -11.11
CA TYR A 172 0.00 29.63 -10.93
C TYR A 172 -1.04 28.56 -10.61
N THR A 173 -2.19 28.92 -10.09
CA THR A 173 -3.24 27.96 -9.70
C THR A 173 -3.86 27.23 -10.91
N GLU A 174 -3.94 27.90 -12.07
CA GLU A 174 -4.50 27.32 -13.31
C GLU A 174 -3.58 26.33 -14.04
N LEU A 175 -2.26 26.43 -13.84
CA LEU A 175 -1.26 25.67 -14.60
C LEU A 175 -1.00 24.26 -14.03
N MET A 176 -1.59 23.89 -12.88
CA MET A 176 -1.20 22.69 -12.12
C MET A 176 -2.15 21.50 -12.21
N ASN A 177 -3.09 21.49 -13.15
CA ASN A 177 -3.91 20.31 -13.42
C ASN A 177 -3.10 19.26 -14.21
N ILE A 178 -2.39 18.40 -13.49
CA ILE A 178 -1.68 17.26 -14.09
C ILE A 178 -2.59 16.05 -14.04
N GLU A 179 -2.97 15.55 -15.22
CA GLU A 179 -3.62 14.24 -15.32
C GLU A 179 -2.63 13.14 -14.90
N GLU A 180 -2.95 12.42 -13.85
CA GLU A 180 -2.14 11.31 -13.37
C GLU A 180 -2.72 9.97 -13.80
N ASN A 181 -1.81 9.01 -14.07
CA ASN A 181 -2.20 7.63 -14.32
C ASN A 181 -2.80 7.00 -13.06
N ASN A 182 -3.96 6.36 -13.20
CA ASN A 182 -4.70 5.71 -12.12
C ASN A 182 -4.28 4.26 -11.87
N PHE A 183 -3.26 3.76 -12.54
CA PHE A 183 -2.77 2.41 -12.35
C PHE A 183 -1.85 2.32 -11.13
N ALA A 184 -2.08 1.32 -10.28
CA ALA A 184 -1.23 0.96 -9.15
C ALA A 184 -0.64 -0.42 -9.37
N PHE A 185 0.63 -0.60 -9.00
CA PHE A 185 1.28 -1.91 -8.94
C PHE A 185 2.16 -2.02 -7.70
N ARG A 186 2.46 -3.25 -7.31
CA ARG A 186 3.44 -3.54 -6.27
C ARG A 186 4.12 -4.87 -6.55
N LEU A 187 5.44 -4.89 -6.43
CA LEU A 187 6.26 -6.09 -6.36
C LEU A 187 6.99 -6.06 -5.02
N SER A 188 6.90 -7.13 -4.25
CA SER A 188 7.42 -7.15 -2.89
C SER A 188 7.90 -8.52 -2.46
N GLY A 189 8.75 -8.53 -1.43
CA GLY A 189 9.13 -9.69 -0.67
C GLY A 189 9.08 -9.35 0.82
N GLY A 190 8.69 -10.28 1.65
CA GLY A 190 8.52 -10.01 3.07
C GLY A 190 8.71 -11.22 3.96
N LEU A 191 8.61 -10.95 5.25
CA LEU A 191 8.71 -11.91 6.33
C LEU A 191 7.53 -11.75 7.27
N ASN A 192 6.92 -12.85 7.63
CA ASN A 192 5.94 -12.96 8.70
C ASN A 192 6.61 -13.65 9.90
N ILE A 193 6.63 -12.98 11.04
CA ILE A 193 7.15 -13.50 12.30
C ILE A 193 5.97 -13.77 13.22
N PHE A 194 5.67 -15.03 13.49
CA PHE A 194 4.59 -15.45 14.34
C PHE A 194 4.97 -15.32 15.82
N VAL A 195 4.24 -14.48 16.55
CA VAL A 195 4.36 -14.36 18.00
C VAL A 195 3.51 -15.41 18.72
N THR A 196 2.34 -15.68 18.15
CA THR A 196 1.43 -16.79 18.49
C THR A 196 0.99 -17.46 17.20
N ASP A 197 0.21 -18.54 17.27
CA ASP A 197 -0.34 -19.22 16.09
C ASP A 197 -1.25 -18.32 15.23
N GLN A 198 -1.75 -17.22 15.82
CA GLN A 198 -2.71 -16.33 15.16
C GLN A 198 -2.19 -14.91 14.94
N ILE A 199 -1.24 -14.44 15.76
CA ILE A 199 -0.77 -13.05 15.73
C ILE A 199 0.71 -13.01 15.42
N GLY A 200 1.10 -12.07 14.59
CA GLY A 200 2.51 -11.84 14.29
C GLY A 200 2.82 -10.45 13.77
N ILE A 201 4.09 -10.29 13.44
CA ILE A 201 4.66 -9.07 12.87
C ILE A 201 5.00 -9.35 11.42
N ASN A 202 4.61 -8.43 10.55
CA ASN A 202 4.94 -8.46 9.13
C ASN A 202 5.99 -7.39 8.83
N SER A 203 6.99 -7.77 8.05
CA SER A 203 7.96 -6.84 7.46
C SER A 203 8.03 -7.11 5.97
N GLU A 204 7.84 -6.09 5.16
CA GLU A 204 7.84 -6.20 3.71
C GLU A 204 8.71 -5.13 3.07
N PHE A 205 9.51 -5.52 2.10
CA PHE A 205 10.24 -4.63 1.19
C PHE A 205 9.63 -4.73 -0.20
N GLY A 206 9.41 -3.59 -0.89
CA GLY A 206 8.81 -3.64 -2.22
C GLY A 206 8.91 -2.33 -2.98
N ILE A 207 8.68 -2.43 -4.28
CA ILE A 207 8.62 -1.32 -5.21
C ILE A 207 7.20 -1.13 -5.74
N GLY A 208 6.86 0.10 -6.13
CA GLY A 208 5.51 0.47 -6.52
C GLY A 208 4.75 1.15 -5.39
N GLY A 209 3.44 0.99 -5.32
CA GLY A 209 2.59 1.68 -4.34
C GLY A 209 2.79 1.24 -2.89
N GLY A 210 2.81 2.18 -1.95
CA GLY A 210 2.71 1.87 -0.53
C GLY A 210 4.03 1.87 0.28
N GLY A 211 5.06 2.58 -0.19
CA GLY A 211 6.37 2.70 0.49
C GLY A 211 7.35 1.59 0.14
N LEU A 212 8.64 1.83 0.36
CA LEU A 212 9.70 0.84 0.11
C LEU A 212 9.70 -0.26 1.18
N VAL A 213 9.54 0.13 2.44
CA VAL A 213 9.46 -0.79 3.57
C VAL A 213 8.08 -0.65 4.20
N ARG A 214 7.46 -1.76 4.52
CA ARG A 214 6.21 -1.82 5.31
C ARG A 214 6.48 -2.60 6.58
N LEU A 215 5.96 -2.12 7.69
CA LEU A 215 5.93 -2.83 8.96
C LEU A 215 4.47 -2.94 9.39
N GLY A 216 4.05 -4.12 9.79
CA GLY A 216 2.66 -4.39 10.11
C GLY A 216 2.49 -5.40 11.23
N LEU A 217 1.26 -5.46 11.71
CA LEU A 217 0.78 -6.51 12.59
C LEU A 217 -0.26 -7.30 11.82
N PHE A 218 -0.17 -8.61 11.87
CA PHE A 218 -1.17 -9.46 11.24
C PHE A 218 -1.90 -10.33 12.26
N TYR A 219 -3.14 -10.64 11.90
CA TYR A 219 -4.00 -11.59 12.60
C TYR A 219 -4.50 -12.64 11.61
N LYS A 220 -4.31 -13.91 11.96
CA LYS A 220 -4.73 -15.07 11.18
C LYS A 220 -5.99 -15.68 11.79
N VAL A 221 -7.01 -15.85 10.96
CA VAL A 221 -8.25 -16.56 11.31
C VAL A 221 -8.18 -17.96 10.71
N MET A 222 -8.44 -18.94 11.57
CA MET A 222 -8.51 -20.36 11.17
C MET A 222 -9.89 -20.74 10.68
#